data_55dec6b7b40c14d0771338b0a215cc61
#
_entry.id   55dec6b7b40c14d0771338b0a215cc61
#
_cell.length_a   1.000
_cell.length_b   1.000
_cell.length_c   1.000
_cell.angle_alpha   90.00
_cell.angle_beta   90.00
_cell.angle_gamma   90.00
#
_symmetry.space_group_name_H-M   'P 1'
#
loop_
_entity.id
_entity.type
_entity.pdbx_description
1 polymer ?
#
loop_
_entity_poly.entity_id
_entity_poly.type
_entity_poly.pdbx_seq_one_letter_code
_entity_poly.pdbx_strand_id
1 'polypeptide(L)'
;MFRSRRSCLIRRLWKRRGTDGQAERWPEDPEDKSAAYAVLKRLKEVHLEALVRAVESRGAEPSDCVPVPAAEARPGRRTSSPHLLCCRLWRWPELGHSQQLKRLACCRTGRDSTSVCCNPYHWSRICQPESPPPPYGSCVRDGQRPPARADESTPSDGAGGGGGRVWCYVAYWEQCTRVGRLYHVYKSSLDIFSQVARGEGLCLSTLAQNHVTSNDSVLKTRDKIGLGLTLTREDDEVWIYNRSEHSLFFNSPALDPPSTRNLTVHKLPPGHSVKVFDYGQCGRGEDDDDDRGSSDGPVDPNAVRVSFAKGWGPRYSRRFVTSCPCWLEILLSVDR
;
A
#
# COMPACT_ATOMS: atom_id res chain seq x y z
N MET A 1 -36.88 15.76 23.98
CA MET A 1 -36.77 14.49 23.19
C MET A 1 -35.35 13.98 23.28
N PHE A 2 -35.06 12.98 24.08
CA PHE A 2 -33.75 12.33 24.17
C PHE A 2 -33.52 11.52 22.89
N ARG A 3 -32.54 11.92 22.09
CA ARG A 3 -32.15 11.15 20.89
C ARG A 3 -31.39 9.91 21.35
N SER A 4 -31.74 8.74 20.83
CA SER A 4 -31.03 7.50 21.17
C SER A 4 -29.56 7.61 20.72
N ARG A 5 -28.61 7.01 21.47
CA ARG A 5 -27.17 6.94 21.17
C ARG A 5 -26.93 6.49 19.74
N ARG A 6 -27.67 5.47 19.31
CA ARG A 6 -27.65 4.95 17.94
C ARG A 6 -27.95 6.01 16.88
N SER A 7 -28.98 6.85 17.09
CA SER A 7 -29.32 7.93 16.15
C SER A 7 -28.23 8.99 16.06
N CYS A 8 -27.51 9.22 17.17
CA CYS A 8 -26.37 10.14 17.21
C CYS A 8 -25.19 9.59 16.38
N LEU A 9 -24.84 8.30 16.52
CA LEU A 9 -23.77 7.64 15.77
C LEU A 9 -24.04 7.65 14.26
N ILE A 10 -25.25 7.28 13.85
CA ILE A 10 -25.65 7.33 12.44
C ILE A 10 -25.53 8.74 11.86
N ARG A 11 -25.92 9.77 12.63
CA ARG A 11 -25.79 11.16 12.19
C ARG A 11 -24.32 11.57 12.06
N ARG A 12 -23.44 11.16 12.99
CA ARG A 12 -22.00 11.41 12.91
C ARG A 12 -21.40 10.81 11.63
N LEU A 13 -21.69 9.57 11.35
CA LEU A 13 -21.27 8.88 10.12
C LEU A 13 -21.77 9.61 8.87
N TRP A 14 -23.05 10.03 8.88
CA TRP A 14 -23.65 10.71 7.75
C TRP A 14 -23.04 12.07 7.45
N LYS A 15 -22.57 12.79 8.48
CA LYS A 15 -21.86 14.07 8.33
C LYS A 15 -20.46 13.90 7.71
N ARG A 16 -19.84 12.73 7.86
CA ARG A 16 -18.48 12.47 7.39
C ARG A 16 -18.40 11.89 5.97
N ARG A 17 -19.54 11.75 5.27
CA ARG A 17 -19.54 11.32 3.88
C ARG A 17 -18.92 12.40 2.99
N GLY A 18 -18.08 11.99 2.03
CA GLY A 18 -17.52 12.88 1.01
C GLY A 18 -16.61 14.00 1.52
N THR A 19 -15.99 13.88 2.71
CA THR A 19 -15.18 14.94 3.34
C THR A 19 -13.79 15.13 2.77
N ASP A 20 -13.37 14.33 1.78
CA ASP A 20 -12.03 14.43 1.17
C ASP A 20 -11.95 15.42 0.00
N GLY A 21 -12.57 16.61 0.12
CA GLY A 21 -12.45 17.66 -0.89
C GLY A 21 -13.26 17.43 -2.18
N GLN A 22 -14.02 16.34 -2.28
CA GLN A 22 -14.86 15.98 -3.41
C GLN A 22 -16.36 15.94 -3.06
N ALA A 23 -16.78 16.73 -2.10
CA ALA A 23 -18.17 16.79 -1.65
C ALA A 23 -19.18 17.08 -2.79
N GLU A 24 -18.71 17.67 -3.90
CA GLU A 24 -19.56 17.99 -5.07
C GLU A 24 -19.77 16.83 -6.04
N ARG A 25 -19.07 15.69 -5.88
CA ARG A 25 -19.13 14.53 -6.80
C ARG A 25 -19.84 13.30 -6.26
N TRP A 26 -20.61 13.43 -5.19
CA TRP A 26 -21.44 12.31 -4.77
C TRP A 26 -22.55 12.12 -5.81
N PRO A 27 -22.65 10.94 -6.46
CA PRO A 27 -23.84 10.65 -7.24
C PRO A 27 -25.03 10.69 -6.28
N GLU A 28 -25.92 11.65 -6.50
CA GLU A 28 -27.15 11.78 -5.74
C GLU A 28 -28.15 10.69 -6.09
N ASP A 29 -27.71 9.45 -6.23
CA ASP A 29 -28.59 8.33 -6.43
C ASP A 29 -29.38 8.06 -5.13
N PRO A 30 -30.68 8.38 -5.11
CA PRO A 30 -31.51 8.19 -3.92
C PRO A 30 -31.58 6.73 -3.49
N GLU A 31 -31.33 5.77 -4.42
CA GLU A 31 -31.30 4.35 -4.10
C GLU A 31 -30.09 3.97 -3.27
N ASP A 32 -28.88 4.46 -3.62
CA ASP A 32 -27.66 4.22 -2.84
C ASP A 32 -27.73 4.84 -1.45
N LYS A 33 -28.33 6.03 -1.31
CA LYS A 33 -28.59 6.68 0.00
C LYS A 33 -29.53 5.82 0.86
N SER A 34 -30.60 5.34 0.29
CA SER A 34 -31.58 4.51 1.00
C SER A 34 -30.98 3.16 1.42
N ALA A 35 -30.20 2.53 0.54
CA ALA A 35 -29.55 1.26 0.80
C ALA A 35 -28.47 1.40 1.91
N ALA A 36 -27.67 2.44 1.86
CA ALA A 36 -26.66 2.72 2.88
C ALA A 36 -27.29 3.00 4.25
N TYR A 37 -28.36 3.77 4.28
CA TYR A 37 -29.11 4.03 5.53
C TYR A 37 -29.72 2.76 6.10
N ALA A 38 -30.23 1.86 5.23
CA ALA A 38 -30.73 0.56 5.64
C ALA A 38 -29.64 -0.33 6.26
N VAL A 39 -28.40 -0.32 5.70
CA VAL A 39 -27.24 -1.01 6.29
C VAL A 39 -26.92 -0.45 7.67
N LEU A 40 -26.81 0.87 7.82
CA LEU A 40 -26.51 1.51 9.11
C LEU A 40 -27.59 1.22 10.18
N LYS A 41 -28.86 1.16 9.80
CA LYS A 41 -29.94 0.81 10.70
C LYS A 41 -29.89 -0.63 11.21
N ARG A 42 -29.28 -1.55 10.47
CA ARG A 42 -29.15 -2.97 10.87
C ARG A 42 -27.94 -3.24 11.75
N LEU A 43 -26.92 -2.34 11.74
CA LEU A 43 -25.72 -2.51 12.55
C LEU A 43 -26.04 -2.46 14.04
N LYS A 44 -25.37 -3.29 14.84
CA LYS A 44 -25.37 -3.18 16.30
C LYS A 44 -24.63 -1.91 16.72
N GLU A 45 -24.93 -1.39 17.91
CA GLU A 45 -24.33 -0.15 18.42
C GLU A 45 -22.79 -0.22 18.48
N VAL A 46 -22.24 -1.36 18.91
CA VAL A 46 -20.80 -1.62 18.93
C VAL A 46 -20.18 -1.50 17.53
N HIS A 47 -20.85 -2.02 16.50
CA HIS A 47 -20.38 -1.93 15.11
C HIS A 47 -20.49 -0.50 14.57
N LEU A 48 -21.49 0.27 14.98
CA LEU A 48 -21.61 1.69 14.63
C LEU A 48 -20.46 2.50 15.27
N GLU A 49 -20.09 2.20 16.51
CA GLU A 49 -18.96 2.84 17.19
C GLU A 49 -17.64 2.51 16.51
N ALA A 50 -17.41 1.24 16.16
CA ALA A 50 -16.24 0.82 15.40
C ALA A 50 -16.15 1.54 14.05
N LEU A 51 -17.27 1.66 13.34
CA LEU A 51 -17.35 2.35 12.07
C LEU A 51 -17.10 3.86 12.21
N VAL A 52 -17.66 4.51 13.25
CA VAL A 52 -17.39 5.93 13.55
C VAL A 52 -15.91 6.14 13.79
N ARG A 53 -15.26 5.30 14.62
CA ARG A 53 -13.83 5.39 14.90
C ARG A 53 -13.00 5.28 13.62
N ALA A 54 -13.30 4.29 12.78
CA ALA A 54 -12.60 4.08 11.51
C ALA A 54 -12.73 5.28 10.57
N VAL A 55 -13.94 5.82 10.43
CA VAL A 55 -14.23 6.95 9.53
C VAL A 55 -13.64 8.27 10.07
N GLU A 56 -13.73 8.52 11.36
CA GLU A 56 -13.20 9.76 11.95
C GLU A 56 -11.67 9.81 11.99
N SER A 57 -11.03 8.66 12.25
CA SER A 57 -9.57 8.54 12.20
C SER A 57 -9.03 8.37 10.78
N ARG A 58 -9.89 8.23 9.77
CA ARG A 58 -9.50 7.90 8.39
C ARG A 58 -8.60 6.66 8.31
N GLY A 59 -8.84 5.67 9.18
CA GLY A 59 -8.04 4.45 9.28
C GLY A 59 -6.67 4.63 9.95
N ALA A 60 -6.38 5.79 10.53
CA ALA A 60 -5.14 6.00 11.28
C ALA A 60 -5.14 5.21 12.60
N GLU A 61 -6.32 5.02 13.20
CA GLU A 61 -6.47 4.19 14.39
C GLU A 61 -6.94 2.79 14.03
N PRO A 62 -6.42 1.74 14.71
CA PRO A 62 -6.96 0.40 14.60
C PRO A 62 -8.45 0.38 14.95
N SER A 63 -9.25 -0.28 14.14
CA SER A 63 -10.69 -0.40 14.35
C SER A 63 -11.13 -1.84 14.10
N ASP A 64 -12.23 -2.24 14.75
CA ASP A 64 -12.75 -3.59 14.64
C ASP A 64 -13.47 -3.84 13.30
N CYS A 65 -13.62 -5.11 12.94
CA CYS A 65 -14.45 -5.52 11.82
C CYS A 65 -15.92 -5.14 12.07
N VAL A 66 -16.61 -4.77 11.00
CA VAL A 66 -18.05 -4.48 10.99
C VAL A 66 -18.75 -5.53 10.10
N PRO A 67 -19.00 -6.76 10.62
CA PRO A 67 -19.59 -7.83 9.84
C PRO A 67 -21.07 -7.54 9.56
N VAL A 68 -21.47 -7.68 8.30
CA VAL A 68 -22.85 -7.59 7.84
C VAL A 68 -23.14 -8.82 6.97
N PRO A 69 -24.31 -9.48 7.11
CA PRO A 69 -24.65 -10.59 6.22
C PRO A 69 -24.50 -10.19 4.77
N ALA A 70 -23.83 -11.03 3.98
CA ALA A 70 -23.77 -10.84 2.54
C ALA A 70 -25.23 -10.85 2.02
N ALA A 71 -25.60 -9.82 1.27
CA ALA A 71 -26.95 -9.76 0.72
C ALA A 71 -27.12 -10.94 -0.23
N GLU A 72 -28.12 -11.78 0.02
CA GLU A 72 -28.54 -12.79 -0.94
C GLU A 72 -28.93 -12.08 -2.23
N ALA A 73 -28.30 -12.46 -3.31
CA ALA A 73 -28.56 -11.91 -4.63
C ALA A 73 -30.02 -12.23 -5.01
N ARG A 74 -30.93 -11.30 -4.78
CA ARG A 74 -32.30 -11.43 -5.26
C ARG A 74 -32.29 -11.13 -6.75
N PRO A 75 -32.72 -12.04 -7.62
CA PRO A 75 -32.79 -11.80 -9.05
C PRO A 75 -33.71 -10.59 -9.31
N GLY A 76 -33.23 -9.61 -10.06
CA GLY A 76 -33.96 -8.43 -10.48
C GLY A 76 -33.74 -7.13 -9.70
N ARG A 77 -32.96 -7.11 -8.64
CA ARG A 77 -32.59 -5.88 -7.93
C ARG A 77 -31.04 -5.70 -7.94
N ARG A 78 -30.55 -4.58 -8.47
CA ARG A 78 -29.15 -4.14 -8.34
C ARG A 78 -28.87 -3.76 -6.87
N THR A 79 -28.81 -4.73 -5.97
CA THR A 79 -28.39 -4.47 -4.59
C THR A 79 -26.86 -4.43 -4.56
N SER A 80 -26.32 -3.24 -4.51
CA SER A 80 -24.87 -3.05 -4.27
C SER A 80 -24.50 -3.74 -2.96
N SER A 81 -23.40 -4.50 -2.97
CA SER A 81 -22.97 -5.21 -1.76
C SER A 81 -22.68 -4.22 -0.61
N PRO A 82 -23.00 -4.57 0.66
CA PRO A 82 -22.91 -3.62 1.78
C PRO A 82 -21.53 -2.97 1.96
N HIS A 83 -20.44 -3.73 1.76
CA HIS A 83 -19.08 -3.19 1.88
C HIS A 83 -18.75 -2.21 0.74
N LEU A 84 -19.25 -2.46 -0.48
CA LEU A 84 -19.08 -1.56 -1.62
C LEU A 84 -19.74 -0.21 -1.32
N LEU A 85 -20.97 -0.21 -0.79
CA LEU A 85 -21.67 1.00 -0.36
C LEU A 85 -20.89 1.77 0.70
N CYS A 86 -20.34 1.08 1.70
CA CYS A 86 -19.52 1.72 2.74
C CYS A 86 -18.22 2.31 2.16
N CYS A 87 -17.55 1.60 1.26
CA CYS A 87 -16.35 2.12 0.60
C CYS A 87 -16.65 3.33 -0.28
N ARG A 88 -17.78 3.35 -0.99
CA ARG A 88 -18.26 4.51 -1.74
C ARG A 88 -18.55 5.70 -0.83
N LEU A 89 -19.22 5.48 0.29
CA LEU A 89 -19.64 6.53 1.22
C LEU A 89 -18.47 7.31 1.82
N TRP A 90 -17.37 6.63 2.15
CA TRP A 90 -16.32 7.25 2.97
C TRP A 90 -14.94 7.26 2.34
N ARG A 91 -14.74 6.62 1.15
CA ARG A 91 -13.41 6.60 0.53
C ARG A 91 -13.41 6.88 -0.97
N TRP A 92 -14.20 6.15 -1.75
CA TRP A 92 -14.13 6.20 -3.22
C TRP A 92 -15.54 6.28 -3.83
N PRO A 93 -16.10 7.48 -4.01
CA PRO A 93 -17.45 7.67 -4.58
C PRO A 93 -17.61 7.04 -5.97
N GLU A 94 -16.54 7.01 -6.76
CA GLU A 94 -16.51 6.49 -8.12
C GLU A 94 -16.32 4.97 -8.21
N LEU A 95 -16.27 4.25 -7.08
CA LEU A 95 -16.04 2.81 -7.05
C LEU A 95 -17.20 2.06 -7.74
N GLY A 96 -16.92 1.37 -8.85
CA GLY A 96 -17.94 0.68 -9.66
C GLY A 96 -18.32 -0.69 -9.11
N HIS A 97 -17.32 -1.53 -8.84
CA HIS A 97 -17.50 -2.94 -8.55
C HIS A 97 -16.66 -3.41 -7.36
N SER A 98 -17.17 -4.41 -6.62
CA SER A 98 -16.45 -5.00 -5.48
C SER A 98 -15.14 -5.70 -5.87
N GLN A 99 -15.00 -6.11 -7.12
CA GLN A 99 -13.75 -6.68 -7.67
C GLN A 99 -12.57 -5.70 -7.67
N GLN A 100 -12.85 -4.38 -7.60
CA GLN A 100 -11.82 -3.35 -7.48
C GLN A 100 -11.27 -3.23 -6.04
N LEU A 101 -11.87 -3.97 -5.10
CA LEU A 101 -11.49 -3.95 -3.70
C LEU A 101 -10.69 -5.18 -3.32
N LYS A 102 -9.61 -4.95 -2.58
CA LYS A 102 -8.83 -5.99 -1.91
C LYS A 102 -9.00 -5.85 -0.41
N ARG A 103 -9.24 -6.96 0.28
CA ARG A 103 -9.29 -7.00 1.74
C ARG A 103 -7.87 -6.86 2.30
N LEU A 104 -7.73 -6.04 3.32
CA LEU A 104 -6.46 -5.84 4.02
C LEU A 104 -6.22 -6.95 5.06
N ALA A 105 -4.96 -7.22 5.37
CA ALA A 105 -4.55 -8.23 6.35
C ALA A 105 -5.12 -7.98 7.77
N CYS A 106 -5.40 -6.73 8.13
CA CYS A 106 -6.02 -6.38 9.40
C CYS A 106 -7.49 -6.84 9.52
N CYS A 107 -8.15 -7.19 8.42
CA CYS A 107 -9.55 -7.64 8.42
C CYS A 107 -9.66 -9.10 8.83
N ARG A 108 -10.25 -9.35 9.99
CA ARG A 108 -10.45 -10.69 10.58
C ARG A 108 -11.73 -11.41 10.12
N THR A 109 -12.57 -10.77 9.27
CA THR A 109 -13.76 -11.44 8.72
C THR A 109 -13.32 -12.55 7.77
N GLY A 110 -13.71 -13.80 8.01
CA GLY A 110 -13.29 -14.97 7.22
C GLY A 110 -13.64 -14.86 5.73
N ARG A 111 -12.84 -15.49 4.86
CA ARG A 111 -13.12 -15.55 3.41
C ARG A 111 -14.38 -16.35 3.10
N ASP A 112 -14.64 -17.40 3.89
CA ASP A 112 -15.80 -18.33 3.74
C ASP A 112 -17.01 -17.91 4.59
N SER A 113 -16.98 -16.69 5.13
CA SER A 113 -18.03 -16.16 5.97
C SER A 113 -19.26 -15.77 5.14
N THR A 114 -20.45 -16.09 5.63
CA THR A 114 -21.71 -15.58 5.09
C THR A 114 -21.88 -14.07 5.32
N SER A 115 -20.89 -13.43 5.94
CA SER A 115 -20.85 -12.00 6.23
C SER A 115 -19.67 -11.32 5.57
N VAL A 116 -19.83 -10.04 5.25
CA VAL A 116 -18.76 -9.19 4.71
C VAL A 116 -18.47 -8.04 5.67
N CYS A 117 -17.21 -7.62 5.75
CA CYS A 117 -16.81 -6.50 6.59
C CYS A 117 -17.18 -5.17 5.92
N CYS A 118 -18.00 -4.36 6.61
CA CYS A 118 -18.40 -3.03 6.15
C CYS A 118 -17.51 -1.89 6.66
N ASN A 119 -16.38 -2.20 7.32
CA ASN A 119 -15.38 -1.19 7.66
C ASN A 119 -14.61 -0.79 6.39
N PRO A 120 -14.75 0.46 5.88
CA PRO A 120 -14.13 0.85 4.61
C PRO A 120 -12.60 0.91 4.68
N TYR A 121 -12.02 0.99 5.89
CA TYR A 121 -10.57 1.01 6.11
C TYR A 121 -9.97 -0.39 6.28
N HIS A 122 -10.80 -1.45 6.18
CA HIS A 122 -10.37 -2.84 6.02
C HIS A 122 -10.27 -3.27 4.55
N TRP A 123 -10.44 -2.33 3.63
CA TRP A 123 -10.35 -2.53 2.20
C TRP A 123 -9.36 -1.55 1.57
N SER A 124 -8.70 -1.97 0.52
CA SER A 124 -7.93 -1.12 -0.38
C SER A 124 -8.52 -1.21 -1.78
N ARG A 125 -8.29 -0.18 -2.59
CA ARG A 125 -8.59 -0.24 -4.01
C ARG A 125 -7.41 -0.86 -4.75
N ILE A 126 -7.66 -1.83 -5.63
CA ILE A 126 -6.61 -2.45 -6.44
C ILE A 126 -6.15 -1.44 -7.49
N CYS A 127 -4.85 -1.15 -7.48
CA CYS A 127 -4.19 -0.38 -8.51
C CYS A 127 -3.68 -1.37 -9.57
N GLN A 128 -4.18 -1.25 -10.79
CA GLN A 128 -3.56 -1.90 -11.93
C GLN A 128 -2.45 -0.96 -12.44
N PRO A 129 -1.19 -1.42 -12.50
CA PRO A 129 -0.13 -0.63 -13.09
C PRO A 129 -0.51 -0.30 -14.53
N GLU A 130 -0.64 0.98 -14.84
CA GLU A 130 -0.84 1.40 -16.23
C GLU A 130 0.40 1.02 -17.02
N SER A 131 0.22 0.27 -18.11
CA SER A 131 1.31 0.03 -19.07
C SER A 131 1.82 1.39 -19.56
N PRO A 132 3.14 1.65 -19.48
CA PRO A 132 3.67 2.92 -19.95
C PRO A 132 3.38 3.06 -21.46
N PRO A 133 2.98 4.26 -21.93
CA PRO A 133 2.98 4.53 -23.36
C PRO A 133 4.38 4.32 -23.93
N PRO A 134 4.50 3.85 -25.18
CA PRO A 134 5.79 3.57 -25.81
C PRO A 134 6.73 4.77 -25.70
N PRO A 135 8.03 4.55 -25.46
CA PRO A 135 8.99 5.63 -25.29
C PRO A 135 9.08 6.44 -26.59
N TYR A 136 8.79 7.73 -26.50
CA TYR A 136 9.20 8.67 -27.52
C TYR A 136 10.71 8.76 -27.45
N GLY A 137 11.39 8.34 -28.51
CA GLY A 137 12.82 8.33 -28.61
C GLY A 137 13.40 9.72 -28.39
N SER A 138 14.31 9.82 -27.45
CA SER A 138 15.22 10.95 -27.31
C SER A 138 16.55 10.41 -26.80
N CYS A 139 17.48 10.32 -27.73
CA CYS A 139 18.89 10.06 -27.48
C CYS A 139 19.53 11.25 -26.78
N VAL A 140 20.02 11.10 -25.56
CA VAL A 140 21.15 11.89 -25.09
C VAL A 140 22.08 10.98 -24.29
N ARG A 141 23.26 10.77 -24.81
CA ARG A 141 24.43 10.21 -24.10
C ARG A 141 24.96 11.29 -23.17
N ASP A 142 25.17 10.97 -21.91
CA ASP A 142 26.46 11.34 -21.27
C ASP A 142 26.65 10.53 -19.98
N GLY A 143 27.87 10.02 -19.87
CA GLY A 143 28.29 9.18 -18.78
C GLY A 143 28.81 9.98 -17.60
N GLN A 144 28.55 9.45 -16.42
CA GLN A 144 29.53 9.41 -15.32
C GLN A 144 28.96 8.58 -14.17
N ARG A 145 29.66 7.50 -13.85
CA ARG A 145 29.38 6.53 -12.79
C ARG A 145 30.13 6.96 -11.53
N PRO A 146 29.46 7.07 -10.37
CA PRO A 146 30.17 7.03 -9.09
C PRO A 146 30.45 5.58 -8.69
N PRO A 147 31.59 5.28 -8.05
CA PRO A 147 31.96 3.92 -7.71
C PRO A 147 31.18 3.35 -6.55
N ALA A 148 30.69 2.12 -6.73
CA ALA A 148 30.16 1.30 -5.67
C ALA A 148 31.30 0.86 -4.72
N ARG A 149 31.22 1.23 -3.46
CA ARG A 149 31.97 0.57 -2.39
C ARG A 149 31.07 -0.48 -1.76
N ALA A 150 31.43 -1.72 -2.00
CA ALA A 150 30.97 -2.84 -1.22
C ALA A 150 31.63 -2.79 0.15
N ASP A 151 30.85 -2.73 1.19
CA ASP A 151 31.30 -3.01 2.55
C ASP A 151 30.57 -4.28 3.02
N GLU A 152 31.32 -5.37 2.99
CA GLU A 152 30.94 -6.63 3.61
C GLU A 152 30.97 -6.45 5.12
N SER A 153 29.82 -6.49 5.75
CA SER A 153 29.72 -6.70 7.19
C SER A 153 28.77 -7.87 7.47
N THR A 154 29.40 -8.92 7.96
CA THR A 154 28.85 -10.15 8.53
C THR A 154 27.60 -9.92 9.40
N PRO A 155 26.60 -10.81 9.36
CA PRO A 155 25.42 -10.71 10.20
C PRO A 155 25.78 -11.05 11.64
N SER A 156 25.52 -10.11 12.55
CA SER A 156 25.52 -10.35 13.99
C SER A 156 24.11 -10.64 14.43
N ASP A 157 23.90 -11.83 14.96
CA ASP A 157 22.66 -12.31 15.54
C ASP A 157 22.16 -11.39 16.63
N GLY A 158 21.00 -10.78 16.42
CA GLY A 158 20.20 -10.06 17.39
C GLY A 158 18.94 -10.85 17.68
N ALA A 159 18.91 -11.57 18.78
CA ALA A 159 17.84 -12.42 19.24
C ALA A 159 16.50 -11.68 19.35
N GLY A 160 15.50 -12.15 18.62
CA GLY A 160 14.09 -11.86 18.79
C GLY A 160 13.31 -13.12 18.44
N GLY A 161 12.94 -13.91 19.46
CA GLY A 161 12.36 -15.23 19.32
C GLY A 161 11.05 -15.26 18.54
N GLY A 162 11.03 -16.10 17.56
CA GLY A 162 9.87 -16.50 16.77
C GLY A 162 10.41 -17.31 15.60
N GLY A 163 10.33 -18.66 15.67
CA GLY A 163 10.92 -19.59 14.70
C GLY A 163 10.25 -19.57 13.31
N GLY A 164 10.11 -18.40 12.69
CA GLY A 164 9.63 -18.22 11.34
C GLY A 164 10.80 -17.93 10.40
N ARG A 165 10.68 -18.41 9.15
CA ARG A 165 11.65 -18.12 8.10
C ARG A 165 11.51 -16.65 7.66
N VAL A 166 12.65 -15.98 7.45
CA VAL A 166 12.68 -14.62 6.86
C VAL A 166 12.25 -14.73 5.41
N TRP A 167 11.22 -13.96 5.01
CA TRP A 167 10.74 -13.96 3.62
C TRP A 167 11.15 -12.70 2.85
N CYS A 168 11.52 -11.63 3.54
CA CYS A 168 12.16 -10.48 2.91
C CYS A 168 12.99 -9.67 3.91
N TYR A 169 13.86 -8.83 3.35
CA TYR A 169 14.65 -7.84 4.08
C TYR A 169 14.24 -6.45 3.60
N VAL A 170 14.18 -5.50 4.51
CA VAL A 170 13.84 -4.11 4.20
C VAL A 170 14.98 -3.20 4.61
N ALA A 171 15.53 -2.45 3.65
CA ALA A 171 16.50 -1.38 3.86
C ALA A 171 15.84 -0.02 3.66
N TYR A 172 16.08 0.93 4.57
CA TYR A 172 15.66 2.31 4.41
C TYR A 172 16.84 3.17 3.97
N TRP A 173 16.58 4.02 2.98
CA TRP A 173 17.59 4.87 2.35
C TRP A 173 17.13 6.33 2.34
N GLU A 174 18.08 7.22 2.55
CA GLU A 174 17.94 8.64 2.30
C GLU A 174 18.93 9.06 1.23
N GLN A 175 18.43 9.28 0.03
CA GLN A 175 19.25 9.43 -1.18
C GLN A 175 20.19 8.20 -1.35
N CYS A 176 21.51 8.41 -1.39
CA CYS A 176 22.50 7.35 -1.52
C CYS A 176 22.96 6.74 -0.19
N THR A 177 22.39 7.16 0.94
CA THR A 177 22.83 6.73 2.28
C THR A 177 21.81 5.77 2.87
N ARG A 178 22.25 4.55 3.23
CA ARG A 178 21.43 3.63 3.99
C ARG A 178 21.32 4.10 5.44
N VAL A 179 20.10 4.16 5.94
CA VAL A 179 19.79 4.58 7.30
C VAL A 179 19.40 3.38 8.15
N GLY A 180 20.17 3.09 9.16
CA GLY A 180 19.94 1.97 10.07
C GLY A 180 20.38 0.62 9.49
N ARG A 181 19.99 -0.44 10.19
CA ARG A 181 20.28 -1.83 9.82
C ARG A 181 19.22 -2.39 8.88
N LEU A 182 19.57 -3.45 8.20
CA LEU A 182 18.64 -4.25 7.43
C LEU A 182 17.59 -4.86 8.36
N TYR A 183 16.32 -4.69 8.04
CA TYR A 183 15.21 -5.20 8.85
C TYR A 183 14.72 -6.54 8.29
N HIS A 184 14.75 -7.58 9.12
CA HIS A 184 14.33 -8.93 8.78
C HIS A 184 12.83 -9.11 9.01
N VAL A 185 12.09 -9.58 8.01
CA VAL A 185 10.64 -9.75 8.07
C VAL A 185 10.27 -11.22 8.17
N TYR A 186 9.68 -11.60 9.29
CA TYR A 186 9.22 -12.96 9.58
C TYR A 186 7.69 -13.07 9.46
N LYS A 187 6.95 -12.03 9.89
CA LYS A 187 5.49 -12.00 9.84
C LYS A 187 5.01 -11.78 8.42
N SER A 188 3.87 -12.36 8.05
CA SER A 188 3.25 -12.18 6.72
C SER A 188 2.81 -10.73 6.44
N SER A 189 2.79 -9.84 7.44
CA SER A 189 2.44 -8.44 7.29
C SER A 189 3.40 -7.57 8.09
N LEU A 190 3.88 -6.48 7.48
CA LEU A 190 4.72 -5.46 8.08
C LEU A 190 4.19 -4.06 7.77
N ASP A 191 3.91 -3.29 8.81
CA ASP A 191 3.64 -1.86 8.70
C ASP A 191 4.95 -1.07 8.74
N ILE A 192 5.16 -0.17 7.77
CA ILE A 192 6.35 0.70 7.66
C ILE A 192 5.85 2.15 7.69
N PHE A 193 6.23 2.93 8.71
CA PHE A 193 5.68 4.26 8.98
C PHE A 193 6.74 5.22 9.57
N SER A 194 6.45 6.53 9.58
CA SER A 194 7.38 7.52 10.16
C SER A 194 7.07 7.84 11.61
N GLN A 195 5.84 8.13 11.99
CA GLN A 195 5.51 8.77 13.27
C GLN A 195 4.34 8.17 14.03
N VAL A 196 3.98 6.95 13.84
CA VAL A 196 2.84 6.39 14.55
C VAL A 196 3.30 5.47 15.67
N ALA A 197 3.17 5.91 16.88
CA ALA A 197 3.60 5.22 18.10
C ALA A 197 2.69 4.05 18.53
N ARG A 198 1.85 3.49 17.68
CA ARG A 198 0.91 2.44 18.07
C ARG A 198 0.97 1.24 17.11
N GLY A 199 1.63 0.20 17.55
CA GLY A 199 1.65 -1.09 16.87
C GLY A 199 3.04 -1.64 16.65
N GLU A 200 3.11 -2.90 16.27
CA GLU A 200 4.33 -3.56 15.81
C GLU A 200 4.59 -3.16 14.35
N GLY A 201 5.83 -2.82 14.03
CA GLY A 201 6.20 -2.44 12.66
C GLY A 201 7.56 -1.76 12.61
N LEU A 202 7.94 -1.34 11.43
CA LEU A 202 9.19 -0.62 11.17
C LEU A 202 8.95 0.89 11.23
N CYS A 203 9.39 1.52 12.32
CA CYS A 203 9.32 2.96 12.48
C CYS A 203 10.57 3.63 11.88
N LEU A 204 10.41 4.34 10.77
CA LEU A 204 11.53 4.96 10.06
C LEU A 204 12.12 6.15 10.83
N SER A 205 11.32 6.88 11.61
CA SER A 205 11.85 7.94 12.46
C SER A 205 12.77 7.41 13.55
N THR A 206 12.47 6.22 14.10
CA THR A 206 13.34 5.54 15.05
C THR A 206 14.67 5.11 14.41
N LEU A 207 14.63 4.57 13.19
CA LEU A 207 15.86 4.27 12.45
C LEU A 207 16.72 5.51 12.20
N ALA A 208 16.07 6.63 11.90
CA ALA A 208 16.72 7.88 11.56
C ALA A 208 17.14 8.73 12.77
N GLN A 209 16.90 8.30 14.00
CA GLN A 209 17.23 9.08 15.22
C GLN A 209 18.71 9.49 15.28
N ASN A 210 19.60 8.60 14.87
CA ASN A 210 21.05 8.84 14.88
C ASN A 210 21.58 9.33 13.53
N HIS A 211 20.70 9.52 12.54
CA HIS A 211 21.06 10.01 11.21
C HIS A 211 20.68 11.48 11.06
N VAL A 212 21.62 12.35 11.39
CA VAL A 212 21.45 13.79 11.24
C VAL A 212 21.61 14.17 9.77
N THR A 213 20.55 14.76 9.20
CA THR A 213 20.61 15.32 7.84
C THR A 213 20.18 16.78 7.86
N SER A 214 20.90 17.60 7.10
CA SER A 214 20.54 19.01 6.84
C SER A 214 19.81 19.16 5.51
N ASN A 215 19.54 18.07 4.79
CA ASN A 215 18.90 18.13 3.49
C ASN A 215 17.39 18.37 3.62
N ASP A 216 16.97 19.59 3.27
CA ASP A 216 15.58 20.04 3.28
C ASP A 216 14.61 19.09 2.54
N SER A 217 15.07 18.50 1.43
CA SER A 217 14.23 17.59 0.64
C SER A 217 13.95 16.30 1.39
N VAL A 218 14.93 15.80 2.16
CA VAL A 218 14.79 14.63 3.02
C VAL A 218 13.82 14.95 4.18
N LEU A 219 14.05 16.04 4.89
CA LEU A 219 13.20 16.47 6.01
C LEU A 219 11.74 16.62 5.58
N LYS A 220 11.48 17.37 4.52
CA LYS A 220 10.13 17.54 3.94
C LYS A 220 9.50 16.24 3.45
N THR A 221 10.30 15.25 3.08
CA THR A 221 9.78 13.96 2.63
C THR A 221 9.51 13.03 3.81
N ARG A 222 10.33 13.06 4.86
CA ARG A 222 10.06 12.32 6.11
C ARG A 222 8.68 12.68 6.68
N ASP A 223 8.31 13.97 6.68
CA ASP A 223 6.98 14.43 7.14
C ASP A 223 5.84 13.87 6.29
N LYS A 224 6.09 13.60 5.00
CA LYS A 224 5.11 13.05 4.07
C LYS A 224 4.92 11.54 4.16
N ILE A 225 5.79 10.82 4.83
CA ILE A 225 5.66 9.37 5.02
C ILE A 225 4.40 9.06 5.85
N GLY A 226 4.22 9.75 6.97
CA GLY A 226 3.04 9.59 7.84
C GLY A 226 2.80 8.14 8.23
N LEU A 227 1.60 7.62 7.90
CA LEU A 227 1.21 6.23 8.09
C LEU A 227 1.95 5.25 7.17
N GLY A 228 2.65 5.74 6.15
CA GLY A 228 3.52 4.97 5.28
C GLY A 228 2.80 3.91 4.46
N LEU A 229 3.27 2.67 4.56
CA LEU A 229 2.73 1.54 3.79
C LEU A 229 2.64 0.26 4.64
N THR A 230 1.83 -0.69 4.19
CA THR A 230 1.83 -2.07 4.67
C THR A 230 2.35 -2.97 3.57
N LEU A 231 3.34 -3.78 3.89
CA LEU A 231 3.87 -4.86 3.05
C LEU A 231 3.24 -6.17 3.52
N THR A 232 2.64 -6.96 2.61
CA THR A 232 2.04 -8.25 2.97
C THR A 232 2.48 -9.35 2.01
N ARG A 233 2.74 -10.54 2.57
CA ARG A 233 2.87 -11.78 1.82
C ARG A 233 1.60 -12.59 2.00
N GLU A 234 0.94 -12.91 0.90
CA GLU A 234 -0.29 -13.72 0.85
C GLU A 234 -0.02 -14.88 -0.11
N ASP A 235 0.12 -16.09 0.45
CA ASP A 235 0.52 -17.28 -0.31
C ASP A 235 1.81 -17.01 -1.11
N ASP A 236 1.73 -17.04 -2.43
CA ASP A 236 2.86 -16.78 -3.35
C ASP A 236 2.93 -15.33 -3.85
N GLU A 237 2.10 -14.43 -3.34
CA GLU A 237 2.03 -13.04 -3.78
C GLU A 237 2.54 -12.06 -2.72
N VAL A 238 3.23 -11.02 -3.17
CA VAL A 238 3.62 -9.89 -2.32
C VAL A 238 2.86 -8.63 -2.74
N TRP A 239 2.24 -7.98 -1.76
CA TRP A 239 1.41 -6.81 -1.96
C TRP A 239 1.92 -5.61 -1.16
N ILE A 240 1.78 -4.42 -1.74
CA ILE A 240 1.99 -3.14 -1.04
C ILE A 240 0.66 -2.40 -0.96
N TYR A 241 0.31 -1.95 0.23
CA TYR A 241 -0.82 -1.06 0.49
C TYR A 241 -0.32 0.31 0.92
N ASN A 242 -0.70 1.37 0.22
CA ASN A 242 -0.35 2.75 0.56
C ASN A 242 -1.31 3.29 1.63
N ARG A 243 -0.81 3.48 2.84
CA ARG A 243 -1.54 4.07 3.98
C ARG A 243 -1.33 5.57 4.11
N SER A 244 -0.32 6.13 3.42
CA SER A 244 0.02 7.54 3.53
C SER A 244 -1.00 8.42 2.79
N GLU A 245 -0.99 9.71 3.08
CA GLU A 245 -1.78 10.72 2.35
C GLU A 245 -1.16 11.12 1.01
N HIS A 246 0.05 10.64 0.73
CA HIS A 246 0.80 10.93 -0.48
C HIS A 246 0.98 9.68 -1.33
N SER A 247 1.13 9.87 -2.64
CA SER A 247 1.43 8.74 -3.53
C SER A 247 2.80 8.15 -3.24
N LEU A 248 2.89 6.82 -3.30
CA LEU A 248 4.14 6.09 -3.39
C LEU A 248 4.52 5.90 -4.86
N PHE A 249 5.79 5.73 -5.10
CA PHE A 249 6.32 5.35 -6.41
C PHE A 249 7.12 4.08 -6.22
N PHE A 250 6.94 3.11 -7.10
CA PHE A 250 7.61 1.83 -6.95
C PHE A 250 8.04 1.27 -8.30
N ASN A 251 9.00 0.38 -8.23
CA ASN A 251 9.48 -0.41 -9.33
C ASN A 251 9.67 -1.85 -8.84
N SER A 252 9.27 -2.79 -9.67
CA SER A 252 9.48 -4.21 -9.44
C SER A 252 9.80 -4.88 -10.78
N PRO A 253 10.96 -5.54 -10.92
CA PRO A 253 11.31 -6.26 -12.14
C PRO A 253 10.29 -7.33 -12.54
N ALA A 254 9.64 -7.95 -11.55
CA ALA A 254 8.61 -8.98 -11.76
C ALA A 254 7.34 -8.46 -12.46
N LEU A 255 7.12 -7.14 -12.52
CA LEU A 255 5.99 -6.53 -13.19
C LEU A 255 6.30 -6.03 -14.60
N ASP A 256 7.57 -5.92 -14.94
CA ASP A 256 7.99 -5.45 -16.25
C ASP A 256 7.96 -6.62 -17.24
N PRO A 257 7.51 -6.39 -18.50
CA PRO A 257 7.61 -7.38 -19.56
C PRO A 257 9.06 -7.83 -19.76
N PRO A 258 9.32 -9.10 -20.06
CA PRO A 258 10.69 -9.63 -20.23
C PRO A 258 11.52 -8.87 -21.27
N SER A 259 10.86 -8.25 -22.25
CA SER A 259 11.49 -7.45 -23.33
C SER A 259 11.85 -6.02 -22.91
N THR A 260 11.49 -5.59 -21.70
CA THR A 260 11.68 -4.20 -21.26
C THR A 260 13.12 -3.98 -20.81
N ARG A 261 13.87 -3.15 -21.55
CA ARG A 261 15.26 -2.80 -21.21
C ARG A 261 15.40 -1.85 -20.01
N ASN A 262 14.35 -1.11 -19.68
CA ASN A 262 14.34 -0.12 -18.61
C ASN A 262 13.22 -0.46 -17.61
N LEU A 263 13.58 -0.50 -16.32
CA LEU A 263 12.63 -0.71 -15.25
C LEU A 263 11.55 0.38 -15.21
N THR A 264 10.30 -0.02 -15.17
CA THR A 264 9.16 0.91 -15.13
C THR A 264 8.89 1.37 -13.71
N VAL A 265 8.72 2.68 -13.53
CA VAL A 265 8.32 3.25 -12.25
C VAL A 265 6.82 3.54 -12.27
N HIS A 266 6.11 2.88 -11.37
CA HIS A 266 4.67 2.98 -11.21
C HIS A 266 4.30 3.90 -10.04
N LYS A 267 3.12 4.52 -10.12
CA LYS A 267 2.56 5.36 -9.06
C LYS A 267 1.46 4.61 -8.33
N LEU A 268 1.54 4.57 -6.99
CA LEU A 268 0.52 3.97 -6.12
C LEU A 268 -0.18 5.07 -5.31
N PRO A 269 -1.44 5.42 -5.63
CA PRO A 269 -2.18 6.45 -4.92
C PRO A 269 -2.49 6.08 -3.46
N PRO A 270 -2.83 7.04 -2.59
CA PRO A 270 -3.33 6.78 -1.24
C PRO A 270 -4.49 5.80 -1.21
N GLY A 271 -4.48 4.88 -0.25
CA GLY A 271 -5.55 3.90 -0.07
C GLY A 271 -5.58 2.75 -1.08
N HIS A 272 -4.65 2.69 -2.02
CA HIS A 272 -4.57 1.64 -3.03
C HIS A 272 -3.57 0.56 -2.66
N SER A 273 -3.81 -0.66 -3.16
CA SER A 273 -2.88 -1.79 -3.11
C SER A 273 -2.46 -2.21 -4.51
N VAL A 274 -1.25 -2.74 -4.60
CA VAL A 274 -0.70 -3.32 -5.82
C VAL A 274 0.04 -4.60 -5.49
N LYS A 275 -0.09 -5.63 -6.34
CA LYS A 275 0.78 -6.80 -6.32
C LYS A 275 2.13 -6.41 -6.91
N VAL A 276 3.21 -6.58 -6.14
CA VAL A 276 4.56 -6.19 -6.57
C VAL A 276 5.43 -7.38 -6.92
N PHE A 277 5.05 -8.58 -6.50
CA PHE A 277 5.81 -9.79 -6.77
C PHE A 277 4.92 -11.03 -6.70
N ASP A 278 5.31 -12.08 -7.46
CA ASP A 278 4.61 -13.35 -7.53
C ASP A 278 5.65 -14.48 -7.62
N TYR A 279 5.79 -15.26 -6.54
CA TYR A 279 6.74 -16.38 -6.47
C TYR A 279 6.40 -17.48 -7.47
N GLY A 280 5.14 -17.66 -7.82
CA GLY A 280 4.71 -18.67 -8.79
C GLY A 280 5.14 -18.36 -10.23
N GLN A 281 5.57 -17.13 -10.51
CA GLN A 281 6.11 -16.71 -11.81
C GLN A 281 7.64 -16.68 -11.84
N CYS A 282 8.31 -16.75 -10.68
CA CYS A 282 9.76 -16.85 -10.58
C CYS A 282 10.19 -18.28 -10.95
N GLY A 283 10.91 -18.46 -12.04
CA GLY A 283 11.44 -19.76 -12.50
C GLY A 283 10.95 -20.21 -13.88
N ARG A 284 10.08 -19.46 -14.53
CA ARG A 284 9.62 -19.80 -15.90
C ARG A 284 10.48 -19.21 -17.02
N GLY A 285 11.57 -18.53 -16.71
CA GLY A 285 12.41 -17.81 -17.67
C GLY A 285 13.91 -18.16 -17.63
N GLU A 286 14.32 -19.33 -17.11
CA GLU A 286 15.74 -19.66 -16.96
C GLU A 286 16.41 -20.21 -18.25
N ASP A 287 15.68 -20.46 -19.33
CA ASP A 287 16.22 -21.15 -20.52
C ASP A 287 16.69 -20.24 -21.68
N ASP A 288 16.56 -18.90 -21.59
CA ASP A 288 16.90 -18.01 -22.73
C ASP A 288 17.76 -16.79 -22.36
N ASP A 289 18.68 -16.88 -21.40
CA ASP A 289 19.32 -15.70 -20.79
C ASP A 289 20.83 -15.53 -21.09
N ASP A 290 21.22 -15.61 -22.35
CA ASP A 290 22.63 -15.33 -22.76
C ASP A 290 22.86 -13.93 -23.37
N ASP A 291 21.86 -13.05 -23.48
CA ASP A 291 22.00 -11.74 -24.12
C ASP A 291 21.31 -10.55 -23.40
N ARG A 292 21.12 -10.59 -22.08
CA ARG A 292 20.68 -9.41 -21.32
C ARG A 292 21.83 -8.46 -21.03
N GLY A 293 22.33 -7.82 -22.05
CA GLY A 293 23.23 -6.66 -21.93
C GLY A 293 22.50 -5.51 -21.25
N SER A 294 22.39 -5.55 -19.90
CA SER A 294 21.86 -4.45 -19.11
C SER A 294 22.80 -3.25 -19.17
N SER A 295 22.35 -2.15 -19.73
CA SER A 295 23.11 -0.90 -19.79
C SER A 295 23.22 -0.18 -18.42
N ASP A 296 22.59 -0.68 -17.36
CA ASP A 296 22.43 0.06 -16.09
C ASP A 296 22.95 -0.71 -14.84
N GLY A 297 23.79 -1.72 -15.01
CA GLY A 297 24.36 -2.53 -13.94
C GLY A 297 23.48 -3.71 -13.52
N PRO A 298 23.93 -4.55 -12.56
CA PRO A 298 23.22 -5.75 -12.16
C PRO A 298 21.86 -5.37 -11.52
N VAL A 299 20.78 -5.87 -12.10
CA VAL A 299 19.41 -5.73 -11.59
C VAL A 299 19.10 -7.00 -10.82
N ASP A 300 18.81 -6.86 -9.51
CA ASP A 300 18.28 -7.96 -8.71
C ASP A 300 16.79 -8.15 -9.05
N PRO A 301 16.38 -9.27 -9.66
CA PRO A 301 15.00 -9.55 -10.03
C PRO A 301 14.07 -9.68 -8.81
N ASN A 302 14.63 -9.93 -7.64
CA ASN A 302 13.91 -10.11 -6.40
C ASN A 302 13.85 -8.84 -5.54
N ALA A 303 14.32 -7.69 -6.08
CA ALA A 303 14.31 -6.42 -5.37
C ALA A 303 13.14 -5.54 -5.81
N VAL A 304 12.35 -5.07 -4.85
CA VAL A 304 11.32 -4.05 -5.05
C VAL A 304 11.78 -2.75 -4.42
N ARG A 305 11.75 -1.65 -5.18
CA ARG A 305 12.13 -0.32 -4.69
C ARG A 305 10.90 0.55 -4.56
N VAL A 306 10.76 1.25 -3.43
CA VAL A 306 9.60 2.09 -3.13
C VAL A 306 10.06 3.45 -2.63
N SER A 307 9.67 4.53 -3.30
CA SER A 307 9.97 5.91 -2.90
C SER A 307 8.73 6.62 -2.36
N PHE A 308 8.91 7.37 -1.29
CA PHE A 308 7.85 8.15 -0.67
C PHE A 308 7.69 9.50 -1.35
N ALA A 309 6.49 9.81 -1.79
CA ALA A 309 6.04 11.10 -2.34
C ALA A 309 6.82 11.64 -3.55
N LYS A 310 7.87 10.97 -4.01
CA LYS A 310 8.74 11.43 -5.09
C LYS A 310 9.02 10.31 -6.09
N GLY A 311 8.67 10.54 -7.35
CA GLY A 311 8.98 9.62 -8.45
C GLY A 311 10.40 9.79 -8.99
N TRP A 312 10.88 8.78 -9.70
CA TRP A 312 12.13 8.78 -10.44
C TRP A 312 11.96 8.15 -11.83
N GLY A 313 13.01 8.14 -12.63
CA GLY A 313 13.02 7.60 -13.99
C GLY A 313 12.70 8.64 -15.06
N PRO A 314 12.50 8.23 -16.32
CA PRO A 314 12.44 9.12 -17.49
C PRO A 314 11.38 10.21 -17.43
N ARG A 315 10.28 9.96 -16.68
CA ARG A 315 9.15 10.90 -16.55
C ARG A 315 9.29 11.91 -15.42
N TYR A 316 10.39 11.85 -14.66
CA TYR A 316 10.61 12.68 -13.49
C TYR A 316 11.92 13.42 -13.56
N SER A 317 12.05 14.49 -12.78
CA SER A 317 13.32 15.23 -12.67
C SER A 317 14.45 14.42 -12.00
N ARG A 318 14.10 13.31 -11.32
CA ARG A 318 15.07 12.39 -10.70
C ARG A 318 15.25 11.18 -11.61
N ARG A 319 16.46 10.97 -12.10
CA ARG A 319 16.77 9.87 -13.01
C ARG A 319 16.82 8.52 -12.29
N PHE A 320 17.41 8.50 -11.09
CA PHE A 320 17.65 7.28 -10.32
C PHE A 320 16.90 7.30 -8.98
N VAL A 321 16.57 6.12 -8.44
CA VAL A 321 15.96 5.97 -7.12
C VAL A 321 16.83 6.56 -6.01
N THR A 322 18.15 6.44 -6.14
CA THR A 322 19.16 7.02 -5.23
C THR A 322 19.12 8.55 -5.17
N SER A 323 18.43 9.20 -6.09
CA SER A 323 18.17 10.65 -6.03
C SER A 323 16.84 10.96 -5.30
N CYS A 324 16.06 9.94 -4.91
CA CYS A 324 14.86 10.12 -4.11
C CYS A 324 15.23 10.40 -2.65
N PRO A 325 14.57 11.37 -1.99
CA PRO A 325 14.93 11.76 -0.63
C PRO A 325 14.76 10.63 0.39
N CYS A 326 13.66 9.85 0.32
CA CYS A 326 13.34 8.75 1.23
C CYS A 326 12.79 7.59 0.41
N TRP A 327 13.41 6.42 0.51
CA TRP A 327 12.98 5.25 -0.22
C TRP A 327 13.35 3.95 0.49
N LEU A 328 12.68 2.87 0.10
CA LEU A 328 12.89 1.53 0.62
C LEU A 328 13.41 0.62 -0.48
N GLU A 329 14.30 -0.28 -0.11
CA GLU A 329 14.68 -1.44 -0.89
C GLU A 329 14.21 -2.69 -0.15
N ILE A 330 13.37 -3.47 -0.81
CA ILE A 330 12.76 -4.69 -0.29
C ILE A 330 13.36 -5.85 -1.07
N LEU A 331 14.16 -6.66 -0.40
CA LEU A 331 14.84 -7.83 -0.96
C LEU A 331 14.03 -9.08 -0.60
N LEU A 332 13.44 -9.73 -1.59
CA LEU A 332 12.59 -10.91 -1.39
C LEU A 332 13.46 -12.17 -1.35
N SER A 333 13.22 -13.03 -0.34
CA SER A 333 13.89 -14.32 -0.24
C SER A 333 13.18 -15.32 -1.15
N VAL A 334 13.81 -15.63 -2.27
CA VAL A 334 13.37 -16.72 -3.16
C VAL A 334 14.16 -17.96 -2.77
N ASP A 335 13.47 -19.02 -2.41
CA ASP A 335 14.10 -20.31 -2.15
C ASP A 335 14.65 -20.87 -3.45
N ARG A 336 15.93 -21.11 -3.50
CA ARG A 336 16.59 -21.94 -4.50
C ARG A 336 16.58 -23.40 -4.05
#